data_d33b8137d575fa96998ab2716ab710dc
#
_entry.id   d33b8137d575fa96998ab2716ab710dc
#
_cell.length_a   1.000
_cell.length_b   1.000
_cell.length_c   1.000
_cell.angle_alpha   90.00
_cell.angle_beta   90.00
_cell.angle_gamma   90.00
#
_symmetry.space_group_name_H-M   'P 1'
#
loop_
_entity.id
_entity.type
_entity.pdbx_description
1 polymer ?
#
loop_
_entity_poly.entity_id
_entity_poly.type
_entity_poly.pdbx_seq_one_letter_code
_entity_poly.pdbx_strand_id
1 'polypeptide(L)'
;MRQVDPLGTQKNGDKLGSTGVEGLALEPPGVGVYVHFPWCIKKCPYCDFLSVPSARQDIPHRLYADSVVSELSARRAELGPQRLRSVFFGGGTPSLWQASELARVLDAILHAFEAGPAPPEVTVECNPGSLGFDSARALLDAGVNRLSIGVQGLDEARLQFLGRWHSAEQALAAVRAALEAGMPRVSADLIYGVCEQRPEDAAHEVRVLAELGVSHLSAYALTIEPQTAFGALARKGRLPLAPEQAVAESFLAVDEALANVGFEHYEISNFARQGHRAEHNLGYWRGLDYVGLGCGAWGTVSRQGQRFRYRNRPQPQGYMDTALALAAGGAKPELRSLESENEALSPDILLSESLMLGLRLAEGVDVDAAAARAGAEMWTSERRRAVRRLLDRGRLLQAGSRLSIPKPAWLFSDGIISELI
;
A
#
# COMPACT_ATOMS: atom_id res chain seq x y z
N MET A 1 78.49 4.91 -23.45
CA MET A 1 77.27 4.92 -24.24
C MET A 1 76.11 4.59 -23.34
N ARG A 2 75.35 5.60 -22.95
CA ARG A 2 74.17 5.47 -22.08
C ARG A 2 72.93 5.47 -23.00
N GLN A 3 72.16 4.41 -22.97
CA GLN A 3 70.82 4.37 -23.54
C GLN A 3 69.83 5.05 -22.58
N VAL A 4 69.10 5.98 -23.07
CA VAL A 4 68.02 6.72 -22.36
C VAL A 4 66.70 6.05 -22.75
N ASP A 5 65.95 5.64 -21.74
CA ASP A 5 64.59 5.10 -21.92
C ASP A 5 63.59 6.21 -21.71
N PRO A 6 62.71 6.52 -22.68
CA PRO A 6 61.70 7.57 -22.54
C PRO A 6 60.32 6.92 -22.18
N LEU A 7 59.91 6.99 -20.94
CA LEU A 7 58.51 7.05 -20.51
C LEU A 7 58.44 6.84 -18.97
N GLY A 8 58.59 7.97 -18.25
CA GLY A 8 58.36 7.97 -16.82
C GLY A 8 56.86 7.92 -16.53
N THR A 9 56.40 6.81 -15.98
CA THR A 9 55.13 6.74 -15.24
C THR A 9 55.42 6.47 -13.78
N GLN A 10 55.30 7.51 -12.97
CA GLN A 10 55.23 7.38 -11.51
C GLN A 10 53.97 6.62 -11.12
N LYS A 11 54.12 5.47 -10.54
CA LYS A 11 53.07 4.78 -9.81
C LYS A 11 52.91 5.41 -8.43
N ASN A 12 51.95 6.33 -8.28
CA ASN A 12 51.45 6.71 -6.98
C ASN A 12 50.51 5.58 -6.49
N GLY A 13 50.94 4.87 -5.51
CA GLY A 13 50.15 3.88 -4.80
C GLY A 13 49.22 4.59 -3.81
N ASP A 14 48.07 5.04 -4.25
CA ASP A 14 46.99 5.43 -3.37
C ASP A 14 46.33 4.15 -2.86
N LYS A 15 46.60 3.85 -1.60
CA LYS A 15 45.80 2.92 -0.82
C LYS A 15 44.41 3.52 -0.67
N LEU A 16 43.46 3.15 -1.53
CA LEU A 16 42.05 3.29 -1.26
C LEU A 16 41.74 2.46 -0.02
N GLY A 17 41.51 3.17 1.08
CA GLY A 17 40.99 2.58 2.31
C GLY A 17 39.68 1.86 1.99
N SER A 18 39.66 0.56 2.21
CA SER A 18 38.46 -0.21 2.30
C SER A 18 37.67 0.31 3.51
N THR A 19 36.79 1.28 3.31
CA THR A 19 35.71 1.53 4.27
C THR A 19 34.84 0.28 4.22
N GLY A 20 35.07 -0.61 5.19
CA GLY A 20 34.21 -1.74 5.44
C GLY A 20 32.77 -1.19 5.60
N VAL A 21 31.92 -1.52 4.66
CA VAL A 21 30.51 -1.56 4.90
C VAL A 21 30.32 -2.73 5.87
N GLU A 22 30.45 -2.43 7.17
CA GLU A 22 29.99 -3.35 8.20
C GLU A 22 28.55 -3.69 7.82
N GLY A 23 28.33 -4.98 7.56
CA GLY A 23 27.01 -5.50 7.27
C GLY A 23 26.10 -5.14 8.45
N LEU A 24 25.31 -4.08 8.29
CA LEU A 24 24.14 -3.86 9.11
C LEU A 24 23.36 -5.15 9.04
N ALA A 25 23.43 -5.95 10.12
CA ALA A 25 22.54 -7.07 10.30
C ALA A 25 21.12 -6.53 10.09
N LEU A 26 20.51 -6.90 8.97
CA LEU A 26 19.14 -6.47 8.65
C LEU A 26 18.29 -6.96 9.80
N GLU A 27 17.83 -6.04 10.64
CA GLU A 27 16.87 -6.37 11.68
C GLU A 27 15.72 -7.15 11.04
N PRO A 28 15.23 -8.22 11.70
CA PRO A 28 14.14 -8.99 11.14
C PRO A 28 12.98 -8.04 10.82
N PRO A 29 12.42 -8.12 9.61
CA PRO A 29 11.36 -7.24 9.19
C PRO A 29 10.16 -7.39 10.13
N GLY A 30 9.72 -6.30 10.77
CA GLY A 30 8.55 -6.31 11.64
C GLY A 30 7.25 -6.60 10.86
N VAL A 31 6.21 -6.99 11.59
CA VAL A 31 4.88 -7.26 11.04
C VAL A 31 4.09 -5.96 10.84
N GLY A 32 3.31 -5.87 9.76
CA GLY A 32 2.27 -4.86 9.61
C GLY A 32 0.95 -5.31 10.24
N VAL A 33 0.12 -4.37 10.69
CA VAL A 33 -1.26 -4.66 11.09
C VAL A 33 -2.19 -3.84 10.21
N TYR A 34 -3.08 -4.51 9.49
CA TYR A 34 -4.15 -3.91 8.71
C TYR A 34 -5.48 -4.07 9.44
N VAL A 35 -6.19 -2.99 9.69
CA VAL A 35 -7.52 -3.01 10.30
C VAL A 35 -8.54 -2.56 9.26
N HIS A 36 -9.42 -3.48 8.88
CA HIS A 36 -10.48 -3.18 7.92
C HIS A 36 -11.71 -2.61 8.64
N PHE A 37 -12.10 -1.39 8.26
CA PHE A 37 -13.34 -0.75 8.71
C PHE A 37 -14.35 -0.75 7.55
N PRO A 38 -15.44 -1.53 7.60
CA PRO A 38 -16.25 -1.83 6.41
C PRO A 38 -17.28 -0.77 6.04
N TRP A 39 -17.50 0.29 6.81
CA TRP A 39 -18.60 1.23 6.54
C TRP A 39 -18.18 2.45 5.74
N CYS A 40 -19.06 2.85 4.81
CA CYS A 40 -19.03 4.11 4.06
C CYS A 40 -20.38 4.79 4.16
N ILE A 41 -20.44 6.12 4.00
CA ILE A 41 -21.73 6.82 3.83
C ILE A 41 -22.37 6.41 2.50
N LYS A 42 -21.56 6.27 1.46
CA LYS A 42 -21.99 5.88 0.12
C LYS A 42 -20.88 5.07 -0.56
N LYS A 43 -21.22 3.97 -1.23
CA LYS A 43 -20.28 3.19 -2.04
C LYS A 43 -20.10 3.84 -3.41
N CYS A 44 -18.87 4.14 -3.79
CA CYS A 44 -18.54 4.68 -5.11
C CYS A 44 -18.69 3.61 -6.19
N PRO A 45 -19.11 3.96 -7.43
CA PRO A 45 -19.42 3.00 -8.49
C PRO A 45 -18.20 2.24 -9.04
N TYR A 46 -16.98 2.74 -8.82
CA TYR A 46 -15.73 2.10 -9.21
C TYR A 46 -15.11 1.23 -8.09
N CYS A 47 -15.54 1.40 -6.83
CA CYS A 47 -14.87 0.84 -5.67
C CYS A 47 -15.16 -0.67 -5.53
N ASP A 48 -14.12 -1.49 -5.56
CA ASP A 48 -14.13 -2.94 -5.35
C ASP A 48 -13.90 -3.36 -3.90
N PHE A 49 -13.42 -2.44 -3.06
CA PHE A 49 -13.19 -2.73 -1.64
C PHE A 49 -14.47 -3.18 -0.95
N LEU A 50 -14.31 -4.12 -0.01
CA LEU A 50 -15.41 -4.51 0.85
C LEU A 50 -15.90 -3.30 1.64
N SER A 51 -17.07 -2.79 1.27
CA SER A 51 -17.68 -1.67 1.99
C SER A 51 -19.19 -1.77 1.98
N VAL A 52 -19.79 -1.37 3.10
CA VAL A 52 -21.24 -1.40 3.36
C VAL A 52 -21.71 0.03 3.57
N PRO A 53 -22.64 0.54 2.74
CA PRO A 53 -23.27 1.83 2.98
C PRO A 53 -24.02 1.82 4.31
N SER A 54 -23.79 2.85 5.14
CA SER A 54 -24.45 3.02 6.43
C SER A 54 -24.60 4.48 6.80
N ALA A 55 -25.69 4.86 7.43
CA ALA A 55 -25.79 6.16 8.06
C ALA A 55 -24.82 6.23 9.27
N ARG A 56 -24.24 7.39 9.53
CA ARG A 56 -23.20 7.56 10.56
C ARG A 56 -23.66 7.09 11.94
N GLN A 57 -24.90 7.37 12.29
CA GLN A 57 -25.51 6.99 13.59
C GLN A 57 -25.75 5.48 13.75
N ASP A 58 -25.76 4.72 12.64
CA ASP A 58 -26.05 3.28 12.64
C ASP A 58 -24.77 2.43 12.70
N ILE A 59 -23.60 3.07 12.67
CA ILE A 59 -22.31 2.39 12.76
C ILE A 59 -22.08 1.92 14.20
N PRO A 60 -21.90 0.60 14.45
CA PRO A 60 -21.73 0.06 15.79
C PRO A 60 -20.28 0.24 16.29
N HIS A 61 -19.84 1.49 16.47
CA HIS A 61 -18.44 1.86 16.72
C HIS A 61 -17.78 1.06 17.83
N ARG A 62 -18.41 0.99 19.00
CA ARG A 62 -17.87 0.29 20.18
C ARG A 62 -17.86 -1.22 20.00
N LEU A 63 -18.99 -1.78 19.53
CA LEU A 63 -19.13 -3.23 19.34
C LEU A 63 -18.09 -3.73 18.32
N TYR A 64 -17.85 -2.94 17.26
CA TYR A 64 -16.84 -3.27 16.26
C TYR A 64 -15.42 -3.21 16.84
N ALA A 65 -15.11 -2.20 17.64
CA ALA A 65 -13.82 -2.11 18.33
C ALA A 65 -13.60 -3.31 19.27
N ASP A 66 -14.62 -3.69 20.07
CA ASP A 66 -14.57 -4.88 20.94
C ASP A 66 -14.28 -6.15 20.13
N SER A 67 -14.91 -6.28 18.95
CA SER A 67 -14.72 -7.44 18.07
C SER A 67 -13.29 -7.50 17.51
N VAL A 68 -12.74 -6.35 17.07
CA VAL A 68 -11.36 -6.27 16.54
C VAL A 68 -10.34 -6.58 17.64
N VAL A 69 -10.53 -6.08 18.85
CA VAL A 69 -9.65 -6.36 20.00
C VAL A 69 -9.72 -7.84 20.39
N SER A 70 -10.91 -8.46 20.35
CA SER A 70 -11.08 -9.89 20.61
C SER A 70 -10.34 -10.75 19.57
N GLU A 71 -10.47 -10.42 18.29
CA GLU A 71 -9.71 -11.07 17.21
C GLU A 71 -8.21 -10.90 17.40
N LEU A 72 -7.73 -9.67 17.67
CA LEU A 72 -6.32 -9.38 17.90
C LEU A 72 -5.73 -10.29 18.98
N SER A 73 -6.44 -10.43 20.11
CA SER A 73 -6.01 -11.29 21.23
C SER A 73 -5.87 -12.76 20.81
N ALA A 74 -6.81 -13.25 20.01
CA ALA A 74 -6.78 -14.63 19.51
C ALA A 74 -5.63 -14.84 18.51
N ARG A 75 -5.44 -13.92 17.56
CA ARG A 75 -4.35 -14.01 16.57
C ARG A 75 -2.98 -13.86 17.20
N ARG A 76 -2.86 -12.98 18.18
CA ARG A 76 -1.60 -12.78 18.90
C ARG A 76 -1.09 -14.03 19.59
N ALA A 77 -2.01 -14.82 20.16
CA ALA A 77 -1.69 -16.08 20.82
C ALA A 77 -1.04 -17.12 19.87
N GLU A 78 -1.32 -17.02 18.55
CA GLU A 78 -0.77 -17.93 17.54
C GLU A 78 0.55 -17.44 16.92
N LEU A 79 0.82 -16.12 16.91
CA LEU A 79 1.93 -15.53 16.15
C LEU A 79 3.26 -15.50 16.90
N GLY A 80 3.28 -15.66 18.23
CA GLY A 80 4.48 -15.48 19.03
C GLY A 80 4.97 -14.00 19.03
N PRO A 81 6.13 -13.69 19.64
CA PRO A 81 6.71 -12.35 19.68
C PRO A 81 6.98 -11.79 18.28
N GLN A 82 6.47 -10.59 18.00
CA GLN A 82 6.63 -9.90 16.72
C GLN A 82 6.83 -8.41 16.98
N ARG A 83 7.76 -7.77 16.26
CA ARG A 83 7.94 -6.31 16.27
C ARG A 83 6.91 -5.65 15.36
N LEU A 84 6.27 -4.59 15.84
CA LEU A 84 5.33 -3.81 15.04
C LEU A 84 6.08 -2.83 14.13
N ARG A 85 5.80 -2.90 12.83
CA ARG A 85 6.34 -1.99 11.83
C ARG A 85 5.35 -0.88 11.47
N SER A 86 4.09 -1.23 11.27
CA SER A 86 3.06 -0.28 10.83
C SER A 86 1.66 -0.75 11.22
N VAL A 87 0.75 0.21 11.40
CA VAL A 87 -0.68 -0.01 11.52
C VAL A 87 -1.39 0.78 10.42
N PHE A 88 -2.34 0.15 9.74
CA PHE A 88 -3.11 0.79 8.68
C PHE A 88 -4.59 0.53 8.87
N PHE A 89 -5.36 1.59 9.10
CA PHE A 89 -6.80 1.55 9.15
C PHE A 89 -7.34 1.91 7.76
N GLY A 90 -7.94 0.92 7.09
CA GLY A 90 -8.41 1.06 5.71
C GLY A 90 -9.77 0.39 5.46
N GLY A 91 -10.16 0.35 4.20
CA GLY A 91 -11.32 -0.40 3.72
C GLY A 91 -12.48 0.45 3.23
N GLY A 92 -13.50 0.67 4.04
CA GLY A 92 -14.61 1.57 3.70
C GLY A 92 -14.21 3.04 3.87
N THR A 93 -14.47 3.60 5.05
CA THR A 93 -14.07 4.97 5.39
C THR A 93 -13.69 5.04 6.88
N PRO A 94 -12.48 4.67 7.27
CA PRO A 94 -12.06 4.62 8.67
C PRO A 94 -12.18 5.94 9.42
N SER A 95 -12.09 7.08 8.74
CA SER A 95 -12.34 8.41 9.35
C SER A 95 -13.79 8.64 9.80
N LEU A 96 -14.71 7.71 9.55
CA LEU A 96 -16.04 7.70 10.13
C LEU A 96 -16.07 7.05 11.51
N TRP A 97 -15.06 6.24 11.86
CA TRP A 97 -15.00 5.62 13.18
C TRP A 97 -14.84 6.68 14.26
N GLN A 98 -15.49 6.51 15.40
CA GLN A 98 -15.26 7.39 16.53
C GLN A 98 -13.78 7.32 16.93
N ALA A 99 -13.12 8.48 17.02
CA ALA A 99 -11.69 8.54 17.28
C ALA A 99 -11.29 7.85 18.60
N SER A 100 -12.14 7.89 19.63
CA SER A 100 -11.94 7.19 20.89
C SER A 100 -11.95 5.66 20.73
N GLU A 101 -12.78 5.11 19.86
CA GLU A 101 -12.83 3.66 19.62
C GLU A 101 -11.67 3.20 18.72
N LEU A 102 -11.29 4.01 17.74
CA LEU A 102 -10.08 3.79 16.94
C LEU A 102 -8.83 3.83 17.84
N ALA A 103 -8.73 4.81 18.74
CA ALA A 103 -7.64 4.93 19.71
C ALA A 103 -7.54 3.68 20.60
N ARG A 104 -8.66 3.16 21.07
CA ARG A 104 -8.71 1.95 21.89
C ARG A 104 -8.21 0.70 21.15
N VAL A 105 -8.54 0.57 19.86
CA VAL A 105 -8.03 -0.51 19.00
C VAL A 105 -6.54 -0.33 18.76
N LEU A 106 -6.09 0.89 18.45
CA LEU A 106 -4.68 1.20 18.25
C LEU A 106 -3.85 0.90 19.49
N ASP A 107 -4.32 1.32 20.66
CA ASP A 107 -3.67 1.06 21.95
C ASP A 107 -3.52 -0.45 22.20
N ALA A 108 -4.58 -1.22 21.96
CA ALA A 108 -4.52 -2.68 22.06
C ALA A 108 -3.48 -3.30 21.09
N ILE A 109 -3.37 -2.78 19.88
CA ILE A 109 -2.36 -3.22 18.90
C ILE A 109 -0.95 -2.88 19.41
N LEU A 110 -0.72 -1.64 19.85
CA LEU A 110 0.59 -1.21 20.35
C LEU A 110 1.05 -2.03 21.56
N HIS A 111 0.13 -2.45 22.43
CA HIS A 111 0.44 -3.34 23.56
C HIS A 111 0.63 -4.81 23.16
N ALA A 112 0.01 -5.25 22.07
CA ALA A 112 0.11 -6.65 21.62
C ALA A 112 1.44 -6.97 20.95
N PHE A 113 2.15 -6.01 20.40
CA PHE A 113 3.38 -6.21 19.63
C PHE A 113 4.57 -5.52 20.29
N GLU A 114 5.79 -6.01 19.98
CA GLU A 114 7.02 -5.40 20.49
C GLU A 114 7.27 -4.05 19.82
N ALA A 115 7.72 -3.08 20.61
CA ALA A 115 8.13 -1.79 20.08
C ALA A 115 9.40 -1.93 19.20
N GLY A 116 9.43 -1.19 18.09
CA GLY A 116 10.61 -1.03 17.26
C GLY A 116 11.54 0.08 17.81
N PRO A 117 12.70 0.29 17.16
CA PRO A 117 13.61 1.39 17.50
C PRO A 117 13.02 2.78 17.22
N ALA A 118 12.02 2.85 16.36
CA ALA A 118 11.23 4.04 16.06
C ALA A 118 9.73 3.74 16.20
N PRO A 119 8.90 4.76 16.46
CA PRO A 119 7.44 4.59 16.47
C PRO A 119 6.94 4.01 15.14
N PRO A 120 5.97 3.09 15.15
CA PRO A 120 5.40 2.54 13.92
C PRO A 120 4.67 3.63 13.12
N GLU A 121 4.62 3.47 11.81
CA GLU A 121 3.70 4.25 10.98
C GLU A 121 2.25 3.85 11.32
N VAL A 122 1.41 4.82 11.65
CA VAL A 122 -0.03 4.63 11.91
C VAL A 122 -0.82 5.45 10.91
N THR A 123 -1.40 4.78 9.93
CA THR A 123 -2.15 5.41 8.84
C THR A 123 -3.66 5.24 9.03
N VAL A 124 -4.43 6.27 8.71
CA VAL A 124 -5.89 6.23 8.60
C VAL A 124 -6.32 6.75 7.23
N GLU A 125 -7.13 5.96 6.51
CA GLU A 125 -7.80 6.42 5.29
C GLU A 125 -8.96 7.35 5.61
N CYS A 126 -9.03 8.46 4.90
CA CYS A 126 -9.99 9.52 5.14
C CYS A 126 -10.77 9.89 3.86
N ASN A 127 -12.07 10.12 4.02
CA ASN A 127 -12.85 10.79 3.00
C ASN A 127 -12.89 12.29 3.31
N PRO A 128 -12.67 13.20 2.33
CA PRO A 128 -12.71 14.64 2.55
C PRO A 128 -13.99 15.13 3.28
N GLY A 129 -15.14 14.58 2.94
CA GLY A 129 -16.41 14.98 3.59
C GLY A 129 -16.57 14.53 5.05
N SER A 130 -15.63 13.75 5.60
CA SER A 130 -15.60 13.34 7.01
C SER A 130 -14.38 13.89 7.78
N LEU A 131 -13.52 14.67 7.13
CA LEU A 131 -12.28 15.17 7.69
C LEU A 131 -12.29 16.70 7.78
N GLY A 132 -12.20 17.22 8.98
CA GLY A 132 -11.98 18.63 9.29
C GLY A 132 -10.87 18.75 10.36
N PHE A 133 -10.57 19.98 10.78
CA PHE A 133 -9.51 20.25 11.76
C PHE A 133 -9.69 19.44 13.05
N ASP A 134 -10.87 19.47 13.67
CA ASP A 134 -11.11 18.79 14.94
C ASP A 134 -10.99 17.27 14.81
N SER A 135 -11.47 16.69 13.71
CA SER A 135 -11.33 15.24 13.46
C SER A 135 -9.89 14.84 13.16
N ALA A 136 -9.15 15.64 12.39
CA ALA A 136 -7.73 15.41 12.15
C ALA A 136 -6.92 15.51 13.45
N ARG A 137 -7.23 16.49 14.30
CA ARG A 137 -6.62 16.68 15.63
C ARG A 137 -6.93 15.50 16.55
N ALA A 138 -8.18 15.04 16.59
CA ALA A 138 -8.57 13.88 17.40
C ALA A 138 -7.87 12.58 16.96
N LEU A 139 -7.64 12.38 15.65
CA LEU A 139 -6.85 11.27 15.14
C LEU A 139 -5.36 11.39 15.53
N LEU A 140 -4.79 12.58 15.44
CA LEU A 140 -3.42 12.84 15.87
C LEU A 140 -3.25 12.55 17.38
N ASP A 141 -4.16 13.05 18.22
CA ASP A 141 -4.17 12.82 19.66
C ASP A 141 -4.37 11.32 20.01
N ALA A 142 -5.05 10.56 19.13
CA ALA A 142 -5.18 9.11 19.23
C ALA A 142 -3.89 8.33 18.87
N GLY A 143 -2.84 9.00 18.40
CA GLY A 143 -1.57 8.38 18.01
C GLY A 143 -1.42 8.10 16.51
N VAL A 144 -2.37 8.54 15.68
CA VAL A 144 -2.23 8.48 14.22
C VAL A 144 -1.17 9.47 13.76
N ASN A 145 -0.25 9.05 12.90
CA ASN A 145 0.84 9.90 12.41
C ASN A 145 0.89 10.03 10.88
N ARG A 146 -0.08 9.42 10.17
CA ARG A 146 -0.25 9.54 8.72
C ARG A 146 -1.74 9.51 8.35
N LEU A 147 -2.18 10.44 7.49
CA LEU A 147 -3.50 10.38 6.86
C LEU A 147 -3.37 10.13 5.36
N SER A 148 -4.24 9.29 4.79
CA SER A 148 -4.42 9.11 3.35
C SER A 148 -5.80 9.64 2.98
N ILE A 149 -5.83 10.75 2.23
CA ILE A 149 -7.06 11.50 1.97
C ILE A 149 -7.50 11.25 0.53
N GLY A 150 -8.63 10.56 0.35
CA GLY A 150 -9.19 10.21 -0.95
C GLY A 150 -9.79 11.42 -1.68
N VAL A 151 -8.94 12.31 -2.17
CA VAL A 151 -9.31 13.49 -2.97
C VAL A 151 -9.96 13.08 -4.28
N GLN A 152 -9.34 12.16 -4.99
CA GLN A 152 -9.72 11.51 -6.25
C GLN A 152 -9.71 12.43 -7.48
N GLY A 153 -9.82 13.74 -7.34
CA GLY A 153 -9.76 14.74 -8.40
C GLY A 153 -10.10 16.14 -7.90
N LEU A 154 -9.84 17.15 -8.72
CA LEU A 154 -10.14 18.56 -8.43
C LEU A 154 -11.10 19.19 -9.45
N ASP A 155 -11.79 18.36 -10.24
CA ASP A 155 -12.82 18.78 -11.19
C ASP A 155 -14.18 18.21 -10.78
N GLU A 156 -15.19 19.06 -10.70
CA GLU A 156 -16.52 18.70 -10.20
C GLU A 156 -17.22 17.64 -11.06
N ALA A 157 -17.09 17.72 -12.39
CA ALA A 157 -17.73 16.76 -13.29
C ALA A 157 -17.09 15.37 -13.17
N ARG A 158 -15.75 15.30 -13.04
CA ARG A 158 -15.03 14.05 -12.81
C ARG A 158 -15.34 13.47 -11.43
N LEU A 159 -15.41 14.28 -10.38
CA LEU A 159 -15.83 13.84 -9.04
C LEU A 159 -17.26 13.28 -9.07
N GLN A 160 -18.19 13.95 -9.77
CA GLN A 160 -19.54 13.45 -9.95
C GLN A 160 -19.58 12.12 -10.71
N PHE A 161 -18.82 11.99 -11.80
CA PHE A 161 -18.67 10.75 -12.55
C PHE A 161 -18.17 9.61 -11.66
N LEU A 162 -17.16 9.86 -10.84
CA LEU A 162 -16.62 8.91 -9.85
C LEU A 162 -17.60 8.64 -8.68
N GLY A 163 -18.76 9.31 -8.66
CA GLY A 163 -19.76 9.13 -7.61
C GLY A 163 -19.35 9.68 -6.25
N ARG A 164 -18.38 10.60 -6.25
CA ARG A 164 -17.96 11.30 -5.03
C ARG A 164 -19.03 12.28 -4.57
N TRP A 165 -19.13 12.47 -3.26
CA TRP A 165 -20.13 13.35 -2.66
C TRP A 165 -19.53 14.63 -2.07
N HIS A 166 -18.19 14.76 -2.10
CA HIS A 166 -17.47 15.99 -1.77
C HIS A 166 -17.13 16.78 -3.04
N SER A 167 -16.98 18.09 -2.90
CA SER A 167 -16.50 18.99 -3.95
C SER A 167 -14.97 19.08 -3.96
N ALA A 168 -14.38 19.62 -5.02
CA ALA A 168 -12.97 19.93 -5.09
C ALA A 168 -12.52 20.87 -3.95
N GLU A 169 -13.34 21.89 -3.64
CA GLU A 169 -13.07 22.81 -2.54
C GLU A 169 -13.03 22.09 -1.18
N GLN A 170 -13.99 21.19 -0.93
CA GLN A 170 -14.02 20.38 0.29
C GLN A 170 -12.81 19.44 0.37
N ALA A 171 -12.34 18.88 -0.75
CA ALA A 171 -11.15 18.05 -0.78
C ALA A 171 -9.89 18.86 -0.39
N LEU A 172 -9.70 20.04 -0.97
CA LEU A 172 -8.59 20.93 -0.63
C LEU A 172 -8.69 21.43 0.83
N ALA A 173 -9.89 21.75 1.32
CA ALA A 173 -10.10 22.14 2.71
C ALA A 173 -9.74 21.01 3.70
N ALA A 174 -10.07 19.76 3.39
CA ALA A 174 -9.72 18.61 4.21
C ALA A 174 -8.18 18.39 4.28
N VAL A 175 -7.47 18.57 3.16
CA VAL A 175 -6.00 18.50 3.12
C VAL A 175 -5.39 19.61 3.99
N ARG A 176 -5.87 20.88 3.83
CA ARG A 176 -5.41 22.00 4.68
C ARG A 176 -5.67 21.74 6.15
N ALA A 177 -6.87 21.28 6.50
CA ALA A 177 -7.25 20.97 7.88
C ALA A 177 -6.34 19.92 8.52
N ALA A 178 -5.94 18.88 7.77
CA ALA A 178 -5.00 17.88 8.23
C ALA A 178 -3.59 18.48 8.50
N LEU A 179 -3.10 19.35 7.60
CA LEU A 179 -1.82 20.03 7.75
C LEU A 179 -1.84 21.03 8.92
N GLU A 180 -2.89 21.82 9.04
CA GLU A 180 -3.10 22.79 10.12
C GLU A 180 -3.24 22.13 11.49
N ALA A 181 -3.85 20.93 11.55
CA ALA A 181 -3.91 20.12 12.78
C ALA A 181 -2.54 19.58 13.20
N GLY A 182 -1.49 19.77 12.39
CA GLY A 182 -0.13 19.31 12.67
C GLY A 182 0.12 17.85 12.36
N MET A 183 -0.66 17.22 11.46
CA MET A 183 -0.46 15.83 11.06
C MET A 183 0.92 15.67 10.40
N PRO A 184 1.81 14.80 10.91
CA PRO A 184 3.20 14.72 10.44
C PRO A 184 3.35 14.26 8.99
N ARG A 185 2.42 13.41 8.52
CA ARG A 185 2.43 12.86 7.16
C ARG A 185 1.02 12.93 6.58
N VAL A 186 0.86 13.69 5.50
CA VAL A 186 -0.40 13.81 4.77
C VAL A 186 -0.19 13.30 3.35
N SER A 187 -1.00 12.31 2.97
CA SER A 187 -1.10 11.77 1.62
C SER A 187 -2.41 12.23 0.99
N ALA A 188 -2.38 12.58 -0.29
CA ALA A 188 -3.57 12.76 -1.10
C ALA A 188 -3.63 11.68 -2.19
N ASP A 189 -4.80 11.06 -2.35
CA ASP A 189 -5.01 10.01 -3.32
C ASP A 189 -5.83 10.57 -4.49
N LEU A 190 -5.35 10.37 -5.72
CA LEU A 190 -5.94 10.83 -6.97
C LEU A 190 -6.22 9.68 -7.92
N ILE A 191 -7.25 9.84 -8.73
CA ILE A 191 -7.59 8.96 -9.85
C ILE A 191 -7.44 9.75 -11.14
N TYR A 192 -6.56 9.30 -12.04
CA TYR A 192 -6.42 9.85 -13.40
C TYR A 192 -6.92 8.85 -14.45
N GLY A 193 -6.92 9.28 -15.73
CA GLY A 193 -7.47 8.47 -16.82
C GLY A 193 -8.99 8.36 -16.80
N VAL A 194 -9.65 9.37 -16.23
CA VAL A 194 -11.10 9.52 -16.28
C VAL A 194 -11.50 10.04 -17.66
N CYS A 195 -12.67 9.62 -18.15
CA CYS A 195 -13.19 10.11 -19.43
C CYS A 195 -13.13 11.63 -19.53
N GLU A 196 -12.70 12.14 -20.70
CA GLU A 196 -12.52 13.58 -21.00
C GLU A 196 -11.42 14.30 -20.18
N GLN A 197 -10.70 13.61 -19.31
CA GLN A 197 -9.53 14.18 -18.64
C GLN A 197 -8.35 14.24 -19.62
N ARG A 198 -7.73 15.40 -19.73
CA ARG A 198 -6.49 15.58 -20.50
C ARG A 198 -5.27 15.29 -19.59
N PRO A 199 -4.13 14.89 -20.15
CA PRO A 199 -2.89 14.68 -19.39
C PRO A 199 -2.46 15.91 -18.56
N GLU A 200 -2.67 17.12 -19.11
CA GLU A 200 -2.34 18.37 -18.43
C GLU A 200 -3.24 18.61 -17.20
N ASP A 201 -4.48 18.15 -17.23
CA ASP A 201 -5.40 18.26 -16.10
C ASP A 201 -4.92 17.39 -14.94
N ALA A 202 -4.50 16.13 -15.21
CA ALA A 202 -3.93 15.25 -14.20
C ALA A 202 -2.63 15.82 -13.61
N ALA A 203 -1.74 16.34 -14.45
CA ALA A 203 -0.52 17.01 -14.03
C ALA A 203 -0.78 18.26 -13.19
N HIS A 204 -1.82 19.02 -13.51
CA HIS A 204 -2.22 20.20 -12.74
C HIS A 204 -2.72 19.81 -11.34
N GLU A 205 -3.59 18.81 -11.24
CA GLU A 205 -4.16 18.36 -9.97
C GLU A 205 -3.09 17.88 -8.98
N VAL A 206 -2.09 17.11 -9.44
CA VAL A 206 -1.00 16.66 -8.56
C VAL A 206 -0.11 17.82 -8.13
N ARG A 207 0.14 18.83 -8.99
CA ARG A 207 0.89 20.04 -8.60
C ARG A 207 0.18 20.85 -7.54
N VAL A 208 -1.13 21.09 -7.70
CA VAL A 208 -1.93 21.82 -6.71
C VAL A 208 -1.82 21.17 -5.33
N LEU A 209 -1.92 19.84 -5.27
CA LEU A 209 -1.80 19.11 -3.99
C LEU A 209 -0.37 19.15 -3.43
N ALA A 210 0.65 19.03 -4.30
CA ALA A 210 2.05 19.13 -3.89
C ALA A 210 2.39 20.52 -3.32
N GLU A 211 1.82 21.59 -3.91
CA GLU A 211 1.98 22.99 -3.47
C GLU A 211 1.27 23.26 -2.14
N LEU A 212 0.17 22.53 -1.82
CA LEU A 212 -0.44 22.61 -0.49
C LEU A 212 0.46 22.08 0.63
N GLY A 213 1.49 21.31 0.31
CA GLY A 213 2.44 20.80 1.29
C GLY A 213 2.23 19.34 1.69
N VAL A 214 1.45 18.55 0.93
CA VAL A 214 1.39 17.10 1.17
C VAL A 214 2.78 16.49 0.99
N SER A 215 3.07 15.47 1.77
CA SER A 215 4.37 14.79 1.74
C SER A 215 4.37 13.52 0.89
N HIS A 216 3.19 13.07 0.47
CA HIS A 216 2.96 11.84 -0.30
C HIS A 216 1.76 12.02 -1.23
N LEU A 217 1.81 11.40 -2.40
CA LEU A 217 0.72 11.36 -3.37
C LEU A 217 0.57 9.94 -3.91
N SER A 218 -0.67 9.46 -3.91
CA SER A 218 -1.05 8.24 -4.63
C SER A 218 -1.81 8.66 -5.88
N ALA A 219 -1.31 8.27 -7.06
CA ALA A 219 -1.97 8.56 -8.33
C ALA A 219 -2.26 7.24 -9.05
N TYR A 220 -3.54 6.89 -9.12
CA TYR A 220 -4.01 5.64 -9.70
C TYR A 220 -4.68 5.89 -11.04
N ALA A 221 -4.35 5.07 -12.05
CA ALA A 221 -5.19 5.00 -13.25
C ALA A 221 -6.56 4.42 -12.89
N LEU A 222 -7.65 4.99 -13.43
CA LEU A 222 -8.98 4.44 -13.23
C LEU A 222 -9.05 3.01 -13.77
N THR A 223 -9.10 2.05 -12.88
CA THR A 223 -9.27 0.63 -13.20
C THR A 223 -10.73 0.22 -13.07
N ILE A 224 -11.23 -0.56 -14.02
CA ILE A 224 -12.62 -1.00 -14.04
C ILE A 224 -12.71 -2.45 -13.57
N GLU A 225 -13.00 -2.60 -12.28
CA GLU A 225 -13.13 -3.91 -11.66
C GLU A 225 -14.47 -4.59 -12.03
N PRO A 226 -14.46 -5.87 -12.45
CA PRO A 226 -15.66 -6.56 -12.96
C PRO A 226 -16.84 -6.60 -11.99
N GLN A 227 -16.57 -6.62 -10.67
CA GLN A 227 -17.62 -6.76 -9.64
C GLN A 227 -18.25 -5.42 -9.24
N THR A 228 -17.79 -4.30 -9.81
CA THR A 228 -18.26 -2.95 -9.49
C THR A 228 -19.45 -2.52 -10.36
N ALA A 229 -20.10 -1.42 -9.98
CA ALA A 229 -21.15 -0.82 -10.82
C ALA A 229 -20.56 -0.34 -12.17
N PHE A 230 -19.34 0.19 -12.18
CA PHE A 230 -18.63 0.55 -13.40
C PHE A 230 -18.33 -0.68 -14.25
N GLY A 231 -17.92 -1.81 -13.66
CA GLY A 231 -17.74 -3.06 -14.37
C GLY A 231 -19.03 -3.55 -15.04
N ALA A 232 -20.17 -3.40 -14.37
CA ALA A 232 -21.48 -3.75 -14.96
C ALA A 232 -21.86 -2.84 -16.15
N LEU A 233 -21.53 -1.54 -16.09
CA LEU A 233 -21.75 -0.59 -17.18
C LEU A 233 -20.79 -0.85 -18.35
N ALA A 234 -19.51 -1.12 -18.06
CA ALA A 234 -18.50 -1.42 -19.07
C ALA A 234 -18.85 -2.68 -19.89
N ARG A 235 -19.30 -3.75 -19.23
CA ARG A 235 -19.78 -4.97 -19.94
C ARG A 235 -20.95 -4.71 -20.87
N LYS A 236 -21.74 -3.67 -20.63
CA LYS A 236 -22.87 -3.24 -21.47
C LYS A 236 -22.47 -2.21 -22.53
N GLY A 237 -21.18 -1.84 -22.63
CA GLY A 237 -20.72 -0.76 -23.52
C GLY A 237 -21.29 0.62 -23.20
N ARG A 238 -21.67 0.86 -21.92
CA ARG A 238 -22.35 2.10 -21.48
C ARG A 238 -21.48 2.97 -20.59
N LEU A 239 -20.29 2.54 -20.21
CA LEU A 239 -19.35 3.34 -19.42
C LEU A 239 -18.46 4.12 -20.38
N PRO A 240 -18.45 5.45 -20.36
CA PRO A 240 -17.48 6.23 -21.12
C PRO A 240 -16.09 6.03 -20.49
N LEU A 241 -15.11 5.65 -21.31
CA LEU A 241 -13.72 5.42 -20.90
C LEU A 241 -12.79 6.39 -21.61
N ALA A 242 -11.70 6.76 -20.94
CA ALA A 242 -10.60 7.46 -21.60
C ALA A 242 -9.90 6.51 -22.60
N PRO A 243 -9.40 7.03 -23.74
CA PRO A 243 -8.54 6.24 -24.62
C PRO A 243 -7.28 5.78 -23.88
N GLU A 244 -6.82 4.56 -24.14
CA GLU A 244 -5.59 4.01 -23.50
C GLU A 244 -4.38 4.92 -23.67
N GLN A 245 -4.25 5.57 -24.84
CA GLN A 245 -3.19 6.54 -25.09
C GLN A 245 -3.26 7.72 -24.13
N ALA A 246 -4.46 8.29 -23.87
CA ALA A 246 -4.62 9.40 -22.94
C ALA A 246 -4.32 9.00 -21.49
N VAL A 247 -4.63 7.75 -21.11
CA VAL A 247 -4.25 7.19 -19.79
C VAL A 247 -2.72 7.09 -19.67
N ALA A 248 -2.05 6.57 -20.70
CA ALA A 248 -0.59 6.46 -20.73
C ALA A 248 0.10 7.84 -20.71
N GLU A 249 -0.41 8.80 -21.48
CA GLU A 249 0.08 10.18 -21.47
C GLU A 249 -0.14 10.85 -20.11
N SER A 250 -1.26 10.58 -19.43
CA SER A 250 -1.54 11.09 -18.08
C SER A 250 -0.55 10.51 -17.06
N PHE A 251 -0.20 9.22 -17.15
CA PHE A 251 0.81 8.62 -16.29
C PHE A 251 2.16 9.36 -16.42
N LEU A 252 2.61 9.62 -17.65
CA LEU A 252 3.87 10.32 -17.91
C LEU A 252 3.82 11.78 -17.43
N ALA A 253 2.69 12.47 -17.66
CA ALA A 253 2.51 13.86 -17.25
C ALA A 253 2.49 14.02 -15.71
N VAL A 254 1.87 13.09 -14.99
CA VAL A 254 1.88 13.02 -13.52
C VAL A 254 3.29 12.78 -13.01
N ASP A 255 4.00 11.81 -13.59
CA ASP A 255 5.38 11.50 -13.20
C ASP A 255 6.32 12.71 -13.36
N GLU A 256 6.27 13.36 -14.52
CA GLU A 256 7.06 14.56 -14.79
C GLU A 256 6.70 15.72 -13.86
N ALA A 257 5.40 15.97 -13.67
CA ALA A 257 4.92 17.05 -12.81
C ALA A 257 5.39 16.88 -11.36
N LEU A 258 5.34 15.67 -10.81
CA LEU A 258 5.75 15.39 -9.43
C LEU A 258 7.27 15.36 -9.27
N ALA A 259 8.01 14.86 -10.26
CA ALA A 259 9.47 14.92 -10.25
C ALA A 259 9.97 16.37 -10.20
N ASN A 260 9.34 17.29 -10.96
CA ASN A 260 9.70 18.71 -11.01
C ASN A 260 9.46 19.45 -9.68
N VAL A 261 8.63 18.92 -8.78
CA VAL A 261 8.35 19.49 -7.45
C VAL A 261 8.96 18.67 -6.31
N GLY A 262 9.89 17.76 -6.62
CA GLY A 262 10.74 17.06 -5.66
C GLY A 262 10.10 15.83 -5.03
N PHE A 263 9.15 15.18 -5.70
CA PHE A 263 8.65 13.87 -5.33
C PHE A 263 9.43 12.77 -6.06
N GLU A 264 9.71 11.70 -5.35
CA GLU A 264 10.26 10.47 -5.90
C GLU A 264 9.13 9.50 -6.21
N HIS A 265 9.08 8.99 -7.43
CA HIS A 265 8.19 7.91 -7.84
C HIS A 265 8.83 6.59 -7.38
N TYR A 266 8.43 6.07 -6.20
CA TYR A 266 9.13 4.96 -5.56
C TYR A 266 8.49 3.58 -5.79
N GLU A 267 7.23 3.56 -6.24
CA GLU A 267 6.53 2.36 -6.71
C GLU A 267 5.42 2.77 -7.69
N ILE A 268 4.81 1.81 -8.34
CA ILE A 268 3.97 1.97 -9.55
C ILE A 268 2.92 3.09 -9.50
N SER A 269 2.36 3.39 -8.32
CA SER A 269 1.30 4.39 -8.16
C SER A 269 1.60 5.46 -7.12
N ASN A 270 2.72 5.36 -6.39
CA ASN A 270 2.98 6.22 -5.24
C ASN A 270 4.25 7.07 -5.39
N PHE A 271 4.09 8.32 -4.98
CA PHE A 271 5.11 9.36 -5.02
C PHE A 271 5.30 9.95 -3.64
N ALA A 272 6.53 10.18 -3.22
CA ALA A 272 6.82 10.70 -1.89
C ALA A 272 7.98 11.69 -1.91
N ARG A 273 7.93 12.68 -1.01
CA ARG A 273 9.14 13.42 -0.64
C ARG A 273 10.08 12.52 0.15
N GLN A 274 11.36 12.85 0.17
CA GLN A 274 12.37 12.07 0.89
C GLN A 274 11.95 11.82 2.35
N GLY A 275 12.00 10.54 2.78
CA GLY A 275 11.61 10.12 4.12
C GLY A 275 10.10 9.96 4.37
N HIS A 276 9.25 10.12 3.34
CA HIS A 276 7.79 10.06 3.47
C HIS A 276 7.12 8.92 2.69
N ARG A 277 7.88 7.90 2.25
CA ARG A 277 7.29 6.71 1.63
C ARG A 277 6.34 6.02 2.62
N ALA A 278 5.28 5.39 2.11
CA ALA A 278 4.30 4.67 2.92
C ALA A 278 4.87 3.30 3.36
N GLU A 279 5.24 3.19 4.63
CA GLU A 279 5.92 1.99 5.17
C GLU A 279 5.01 0.75 5.16
N HIS A 280 3.71 0.94 5.39
CA HIS A 280 2.76 -0.17 5.33
C HIS A 280 2.68 -0.75 3.91
N ASN A 281 2.53 0.12 2.89
CA ASN A 281 2.47 -0.29 1.49
C ASN A 281 3.79 -0.92 1.02
N LEU A 282 4.93 -0.35 1.41
CA LEU A 282 6.24 -0.96 1.15
C LEU A 282 6.35 -2.37 1.74
N GLY A 283 5.73 -2.62 2.89
CA GLY A 283 5.64 -3.96 3.46
C GLY A 283 4.94 -4.96 2.55
N TYR A 284 3.83 -4.57 1.91
CA TYR A 284 3.15 -5.41 0.91
C TYR A 284 4.05 -5.67 -0.30
N TRP A 285 4.62 -4.61 -0.90
CA TRP A 285 5.48 -4.75 -2.07
C TRP A 285 6.73 -5.60 -1.80
N ARG A 286 7.25 -5.59 -0.58
CA ARG A 286 8.38 -6.43 -0.17
C ARG A 286 7.98 -7.83 0.28
N GLY A 287 6.69 -8.16 0.20
CA GLY A 287 6.17 -9.46 0.60
C GLY A 287 6.35 -9.75 2.10
N LEU A 288 6.26 -8.75 2.97
CA LEU A 288 6.37 -8.93 4.42
C LEU A 288 5.06 -9.45 5.01
N ASP A 289 5.16 -10.05 6.19
CA ASP A 289 3.99 -10.49 6.93
C ASP A 289 3.16 -9.31 7.42
N TYR A 290 1.85 -9.50 7.40
CA TYR A 290 0.90 -8.58 8.00
C TYR A 290 -0.32 -9.31 8.56
N VAL A 291 -0.82 -8.79 9.68
CA VAL A 291 -2.02 -9.30 10.35
C VAL A 291 -3.22 -8.47 9.87
N GLY A 292 -4.18 -9.13 9.24
CA GLY A 292 -5.44 -8.52 8.87
C GLY A 292 -6.47 -8.70 10.00
N LEU A 293 -7.01 -7.61 10.51
CA LEU A 293 -8.06 -7.57 11.53
C LEU A 293 -9.33 -6.93 10.97
N GLY A 294 -10.46 -7.35 11.47
CA GLY A 294 -11.73 -6.77 11.05
C GLY A 294 -12.43 -7.55 9.94
N CYS A 295 -13.67 -7.17 9.69
CA CYS A 295 -14.56 -7.80 8.72
C CYS A 295 -13.96 -7.81 7.31
N GLY A 296 -13.78 -8.99 6.71
CA GLY A 296 -13.26 -9.16 5.35
C GLY A 296 -11.79 -8.82 5.15
N ALA A 297 -11.05 -8.53 6.24
CA ALA A 297 -9.62 -8.27 6.16
C ALA A 297 -8.85 -9.49 5.65
N TRP A 298 -7.89 -9.25 4.78
CA TRP A 298 -6.87 -10.22 4.42
C TRP A 298 -5.67 -10.11 5.36
N GLY A 299 -5.01 -11.21 5.62
CA GLY A 299 -3.74 -11.28 6.32
C GLY A 299 -2.83 -12.33 5.72
N THR A 300 -1.51 -12.10 5.78
CA THR A 300 -0.50 -13.08 5.40
C THR A 300 0.52 -13.17 6.52
N VAL A 301 0.64 -14.34 7.14
CA VAL A 301 1.44 -14.54 8.35
C VAL A 301 2.25 -15.83 8.27
N SER A 302 3.44 -15.81 8.86
CA SER A 302 4.29 -16.97 9.00
C SER A 302 4.06 -17.65 10.36
N ARG A 303 3.80 -18.96 10.35
CA ARG A 303 3.59 -19.79 11.54
C ARG A 303 4.39 -21.08 11.39
N GLN A 304 5.25 -21.40 12.35
CA GLN A 304 6.04 -22.65 12.36
C GLN A 304 6.79 -22.94 11.04
N GLY A 305 7.34 -21.89 10.41
CA GLY A 305 8.07 -22.01 9.14
C GLY A 305 7.19 -22.12 7.88
N GLN A 306 5.87 -22.16 8.01
CA GLN A 306 4.92 -22.15 6.91
C GLN A 306 4.22 -20.79 6.83
N ARG A 307 4.01 -20.27 5.63
CA ARG A 307 3.29 -19.02 5.40
C ARG A 307 1.85 -19.31 5.00
N PHE A 308 0.93 -18.56 5.63
CA PHE A 308 -0.51 -18.70 5.42
C PHE A 308 -1.09 -17.37 4.99
N ARG A 309 -2.06 -17.42 4.07
CA ARG A 309 -2.96 -16.32 3.75
C ARG A 309 -4.35 -16.66 4.25
N TYR A 310 -5.02 -15.68 4.83
CA TYR A 310 -6.41 -15.84 5.30
C TYR A 310 -7.22 -14.59 4.97
N ARG A 311 -8.51 -14.78 4.94
CA ARG A 311 -9.50 -13.71 4.83
C ARG A 311 -10.55 -13.88 5.91
N ASN A 312 -10.88 -12.79 6.59
CA ASN A 312 -11.97 -12.78 7.56
C ASN A 312 -13.34 -12.83 6.89
N ARG A 313 -14.36 -13.21 7.64
CA ARG A 313 -15.75 -13.19 7.18
C ARG A 313 -16.12 -11.80 6.66
N PRO A 314 -16.70 -11.70 5.45
CA PRO A 314 -16.97 -10.40 4.81
C PRO A 314 -18.30 -9.76 5.24
N GLN A 315 -19.10 -10.40 6.09
CA GLN A 315 -20.36 -9.86 6.62
C GLN A 315 -20.13 -9.25 8.00
N PRO A 316 -20.36 -7.93 8.22
CA PRO A 316 -20.02 -7.25 9.46
C PRO A 316 -20.67 -7.88 10.71
N GLN A 317 -21.97 -8.21 10.66
CA GLN A 317 -22.64 -8.82 11.81
C GLN A 317 -22.07 -10.20 12.13
N GLY A 318 -21.92 -11.07 11.12
CA GLY A 318 -21.38 -12.42 11.33
C GLY A 318 -19.92 -12.40 11.80
N TYR A 319 -19.14 -11.40 11.39
CA TYR A 319 -17.79 -11.17 11.89
C TYR A 319 -17.82 -10.79 13.38
N MET A 320 -18.63 -9.79 13.76
CA MET A 320 -18.71 -9.30 15.15
C MET A 320 -19.18 -10.41 16.10
N ASP A 321 -20.24 -11.13 15.74
CA ASP A 321 -20.78 -12.24 16.56
C ASP A 321 -19.71 -13.32 16.80
N THR A 322 -18.96 -13.68 15.76
CA THR A 322 -17.92 -14.71 15.86
C THR A 322 -16.71 -14.20 16.65
N ALA A 323 -16.26 -12.97 16.41
CA ALA A 323 -15.10 -12.40 17.10
C ALA A 323 -15.35 -12.26 18.62
N LEU A 324 -16.53 -11.81 19.03
CA LEU A 324 -16.89 -11.70 20.43
C LEU A 324 -17.03 -13.06 21.12
N ALA A 325 -17.50 -14.07 20.39
CA ALA A 325 -17.57 -15.44 20.92
C ALA A 325 -16.17 -16.02 21.25
N LEU A 326 -15.09 -15.59 20.56
CA LEU A 326 -13.72 -15.99 20.89
C LEU A 326 -13.30 -15.53 22.31
N ALA A 327 -13.82 -14.39 22.78
CA ALA A 327 -13.51 -13.83 24.09
C ALA A 327 -14.38 -14.41 25.22
N ALA A 328 -15.54 -14.96 24.93
CA ALA A 328 -16.59 -15.27 25.91
C ALA A 328 -16.34 -16.53 26.78
N GLY A 329 -15.18 -17.22 26.68
CA GLY A 329 -14.77 -18.27 27.62
C GLY A 329 -15.76 -19.43 27.76
N GLY A 330 -15.96 -20.22 26.74
CA GLY A 330 -16.76 -21.46 26.70
C GLY A 330 -16.07 -22.51 25.85
N ALA A 331 -16.79 -23.42 25.17
CA ALA A 331 -16.23 -24.20 24.07
C ALA A 331 -15.74 -23.18 23.02
N LYS A 332 -14.44 -22.84 23.08
CA LYS A 332 -13.85 -21.71 22.32
C LYS A 332 -14.04 -21.98 20.85
N PRO A 333 -14.75 -21.12 20.09
CA PRO A 333 -14.66 -21.19 18.67
C PRO A 333 -13.16 -21.04 18.29
N GLU A 334 -12.68 -21.88 17.40
CA GLU A 334 -11.32 -21.77 16.89
C GLU A 334 -11.20 -20.46 16.08
N LEU A 335 -10.02 -19.86 16.05
CA LEU A 335 -9.74 -18.67 15.24
C LEU A 335 -10.17 -18.85 13.76
N ARG A 336 -10.06 -20.07 13.25
CA ARG A 336 -10.55 -20.45 11.91
C ARG A 336 -12.03 -20.18 11.68
N SER A 337 -12.87 -20.11 12.74
CA SER A 337 -14.28 -19.76 12.59
C SER A 337 -14.51 -18.31 12.13
N LEU A 338 -13.52 -17.42 12.34
CA LEU A 338 -13.53 -16.07 11.80
C LEU A 338 -13.17 -16.02 10.31
N GLU A 339 -12.50 -17.03 9.79
CA GLU A 339 -11.94 -17.03 8.46
C GLU A 339 -12.94 -17.58 7.44
N SER A 340 -13.14 -16.88 6.33
CA SER A 340 -13.89 -17.38 5.17
C SER A 340 -12.96 -18.10 4.19
N GLU A 341 -11.68 -17.75 4.22
CA GLU A 341 -10.63 -18.32 3.38
C GLU A 341 -9.37 -18.51 4.23
N ASN A 342 -8.66 -19.62 4.02
CA ASN A 342 -7.37 -19.90 4.63
C ASN A 342 -6.59 -20.86 3.75
N GLU A 343 -5.40 -20.48 3.33
CA GLU A 343 -4.53 -21.29 2.49
C GLU A 343 -3.09 -21.28 2.97
N ALA A 344 -2.42 -22.42 2.88
CA ALA A 344 -0.98 -22.52 3.04
C ALA A 344 -0.30 -22.20 1.70
N LEU A 345 0.59 -21.22 1.69
CA LEU A 345 1.25 -20.78 0.48
C LEU A 345 2.42 -21.73 0.14
N SER A 346 2.43 -22.24 -1.08
CA SER A 346 3.53 -23.08 -1.56
C SER A 346 4.78 -22.23 -1.87
N PRO A 347 5.97 -22.82 -1.90
CA PRO A 347 7.21 -22.15 -2.29
C PRO A 347 7.10 -21.40 -3.64
N ASP A 348 6.49 -22.02 -4.64
CA ASP A 348 6.33 -21.41 -5.97
C ASP A 348 5.37 -20.21 -5.98
N ILE A 349 4.27 -20.29 -5.22
CA ILE A 349 3.37 -19.15 -5.02
C ILE A 349 4.11 -17.99 -4.35
N LEU A 350 4.86 -18.28 -3.28
CA LEU A 350 5.63 -17.27 -2.56
C LEU A 350 6.67 -16.58 -3.42
N LEU A 351 7.38 -17.32 -4.27
CA LEU A 351 8.34 -16.76 -5.21
C LEU A 351 7.64 -15.91 -6.28
N SER A 352 6.58 -16.43 -6.89
CA SER A 352 5.79 -15.71 -7.91
C SER A 352 5.23 -14.40 -7.37
N GLU A 353 4.68 -14.40 -6.14
CA GLU A 353 4.21 -13.19 -5.48
C GLU A 353 5.35 -12.22 -5.16
N SER A 354 6.50 -12.72 -4.70
CA SER A 354 7.67 -11.87 -4.45
C SER A 354 8.16 -11.16 -5.72
N LEU A 355 8.13 -11.83 -6.86
CA LEU A 355 8.44 -11.23 -8.16
C LEU A 355 7.38 -10.23 -8.57
N MET A 356 6.09 -10.61 -8.49
CA MET A 356 4.96 -9.78 -8.86
C MET A 356 4.92 -8.46 -8.06
N LEU A 357 5.14 -8.53 -6.77
CA LEU A 357 5.11 -7.37 -5.88
C LEU A 357 6.40 -6.54 -5.97
N GLY A 358 7.54 -7.19 -5.89
CA GLY A 358 8.84 -6.51 -5.84
C GLY A 358 9.22 -5.81 -7.14
N LEU A 359 8.78 -6.30 -8.30
CA LEU A 359 9.01 -5.63 -9.59
C LEU A 359 8.16 -4.36 -9.80
N ARG A 360 7.18 -4.10 -8.94
CA ARG A 360 6.45 -2.83 -8.91
C ARG A 360 7.16 -1.71 -8.14
N LEU A 361 8.21 -2.05 -7.39
CA LEU A 361 9.10 -1.08 -6.75
C LEU A 361 10.11 -0.52 -7.73
N ALA A 362 10.42 0.76 -7.62
CA ALA A 362 11.51 1.40 -8.39
C ALA A 362 12.86 0.72 -8.15
N GLU A 363 13.10 0.27 -6.92
CA GLU A 363 14.30 -0.47 -6.53
C GLU A 363 14.31 -1.93 -7.04
N GLY A 364 13.16 -2.45 -7.49
CA GLY A 364 13.02 -3.82 -7.93
C GLY A 364 13.16 -4.85 -6.80
N VAL A 365 13.43 -6.11 -7.17
CA VAL A 365 13.48 -7.27 -6.28
C VAL A 365 14.84 -7.97 -6.32
N ASP A 366 15.37 -8.34 -5.16
CA ASP A 366 16.48 -9.27 -5.05
C ASP A 366 15.94 -10.69 -5.21
N VAL A 367 16.15 -11.28 -6.38
CA VAL A 367 15.51 -12.56 -6.74
C VAL A 367 16.13 -13.76 -6.04
N ASP A 368 17.40 -13.70 -5.70
CA ASP A 368 18.06 -14.79 -4.96
C ASP A 368 17.59 -14.79 -3.50
N ALA A 369 17.48 -13.62 -2.89
CA ALA A 369 16.90 -13.47 -1.56
C ALA A 369 15.40 -13.85 -1.53
N ALA A 370 14.64 -13.52 -2.56
CA ALA A 370 13.24 -13.92 -2.69
C ALA A 370 13.08 -15.43 -2.81
N ALA A 371 13.90 -16.09 -3.65
CA ALA A 371 13.90 -17.54 -3.83
C ALA A 371 14.30 -18.27 -2.54
N ALA A 372 15.33 -17.78 -1.85
CA ALA A 372 15.77 -18.35 -0.58
C ALA A 372 14.68 -18.27 0.50
N ARG A 373 13.98 -17.10 0.61
CA ARG A 373 12.86 -16.96 1.55
C ARG A 373 11.67 -17.84 1.20
N ALA A 374 11.40 -18.02 -0.09
CA ALA A 374 10.31 -18.87 -0.57
C ALA A 374 10.64 -20.37 -0.45
N GLY A 375 11.91 -20.75 -0.42
CA GLY A 375 12.36 -22.14 -0.55
C GLY A 375 12.11 -22.70 -1.95
N ALA A 376 12.16 -21.85 -3.01
CA ALA A 376 11.85 -22.19 -4.40
C ALA A 376 13.04 -21.95 -5.34
N GLU A 377 13.04 -22.60 -6.50
CA GLU A 377 14.04 -22.36 -7.53
C GLU A 377 13.71 -21.13 -8.38
N MET A 378 14.54 -20.07 -8.28
CA MET A 378 14.40 -18.89 -9.13
C MET A 378 14.75 -19.19 -10.59
N TRP A 379 15.90 -19.83 -10.79
CA TRP A 379 16.54 -19.92 -12.10
C TRP A 379 16.16 -21.18 -12.87
N THR A 380 14.86 -21.41 -13.07
CA THR A 380 14.37 -22.43 -14.00
C THR A 380 14.81 -22.11 -15.45
N SER A 381 14.81 -23.09 -16.33
CA SER A 381 15.15 -22.87 -17.74
C SER A 381 14.20 -21.89 -18.44
N GLU A 382 12.94 -21.84 -18.02
CA GLU A 382 11.92 -20.97 -18.55
C GLU A 382 12.13 -19.51 -18.09
N ARG A 383 12.26 -19.29 -16.78
CA ARG A 383 12.55 -17.94 -16.24
C ARG A 383 13.86 -17.37 -16.76
N ARG A 384 14.91 -18.19 -16.90
CA ARG A 384 16.19 -17.72 -17.50
C ARG A 384 15.99 -17.21 -18.92
N ARG A 385 15.18 -17.90 -19.74
CA ARG A 385 14.88 -17.45 -21.12
C ARG A 385 14.04 -16.17 -21.10
N ALA A 386 13.03 -16.07 -20.24
CA ALA A 386 12.19 -14.88 -20.10
C ALA A 386 13.00 -13.67 -19.66
N VAL A 387 13.80 -13.79 -18.60
CA VAL A 387 14.69 -12.71 -18.11
C VAL A 387 15.63 -12.24 -19.23
N ARG A 388 16.29 -13.16 -19.94
CA ARG A 388 17.19 -12.78 -21.05
C ARG A 388 16.45 -12.01 -22.13
N ARG A 389 15.27 -12.47 -22.60
CA ARG A 389 14.48 -11.75 -23.61
C ARG A 389 14.10 -10.34 -23.14
N LEU A 390 13.72 -10.20 -21.88
CA LEU A 390 13.32 -8.91 -21.33
C LEU A 390 14.51 -7.95 -21.15
N LEU A 391 15.68 -8.47 -20.77
CA LEU A 391 16.95 -7.70 -20.74
C LEU A 391 17.34 -7.23 -22.15
N ASP A 392 17.35 -8.13 -23.15
CA ASP A 392 17.68 -7.81 -24.52
C ASP A 392 16.74 -6.73 -25.13
N ARG A 393 15.50 -6.68 -24.66
CA ARG A 393 14.51 -5.66 -25.07
C ARG A 393 14.56 -4.38 -24.22
N GLY A 394 15.45 -4.28 -23.24
CA GLY A 394 15.50 -3.15 -22.31
C GLY A 394 14.25 -3.00 -21.44
N ARG A 395 13.51 -4.11 -21.22
CA ARG A 395 12.30 -4.15 -20.37
C ARG A 395 12.61 -4.52 -18.93
N LEU A 396 13.77 -5.10 -18.69
CA LEU A 396 14.34 -5.35 -17.36
C LEU A 396 15.74 -4.78 -17.28
N LEU A 397 16.17 -4.46 -16.08
CA LEU A 397 17.55 -4.20 -15.67
C LEU A 397 17.98 -5.26 -14.68
N GLN A 398 19.25 -5.63 -14.71
CA GLN A 398 19.84 -6.55 -13.75
C GLN A 398 21.11 -5.96 -13.14
N ALA A 399 21.16 -5.93 -11.81
CA ALA A 399 22.34 -5.53 -11.05
C ALA A 399 22.62 -6.58 -9.96
N GLY A 400 23.56 -7.47 -10.24
CA GLY A 400 23.77 -8.66 -9.39
C GLY A 400 22.54 -9.56 -9.38
N SER A 401 22.02 -9.84 -8.17
CA SER A 401 20.78 -10.60 -7.95
C SER A 401 19.51 -9.75 -8.07
N ARG A 402 19.63 -8.42 -8.28
CA ARG A 402 18.47 -7.52 -8.32
C ARG A 402 17.95 -7.34 -9.74
N LEU A 403 16.66 -7.59 -9.92
CA LEU A 403 15.91 -7.28 -11.14
C LEU A 403 14.98 -6.08 -10.89
N SER A 404 14.92 -5.15 -11.82
CA SER A 404 13.99 -4.02 -11.79
C SER A 404 13.45 -3.70 -13.18
N ILE A 405 12.28 -3.10 -13.23
CA ILE A 405 11.68 -2.60 -14.48
C ILE A 405 12.14 -1.15 -14.63
N PRO A 406 12.81 -0.78 -15.75
CA PRO A 406 13.19 0.62 -15.96
C PRO A 406 11.96 1.51 -16.12
N LYS A 407 12.01 2.75 -15.62
CA LYS A 407 10.89 3.70 -15.59
C LYS A 407 10.13 3.83 -16.92
N PRO A 408 10.78 3.93 -18.09
CA PRO A 408 10.07 3.99 -19.37
C PRO A 408 9.25 2.73 -19.70
N ALA A 409 9.49 1.61 -19.01
CA ALA A 409 8.76 0.36 -19.20
C ALA A 409 7.66 0.12 -18.15
N TRP A 410 7.46 1.02 -17.19
CA TRP A 410 6.47 0.84 -16.11
C TRP A 410 5.03 0.73 -16.61
N LEU A 411 4.67 1.42 -17.68
CA LEU A 411 3.37 1.27 -18.35
C LEU A 411 3.07 -0.17 -18.82
N PHE A 412 4.11 -0.99 -18.95
CA PHE A 412 4.01 -2.38 -19.40
C PHE A 412 4.33 -3.39 -18.29
N SER A 413 4.37 -2.93 -17.03
CA SER A 413 4.82 -3.74 -15.89
C SER A 413 4.07 -5.05 -15.74
N ASP A 414 2.74 -5.05 -15.89
CA ASP A 414 1.93 -6.27 -15.76
C ASP A 414 2.27 -7.31 -16.82
N GLY A 415 2.49 -6.89 -18.07
CA GLY A 415 2.95 -7.76 -19.14
C GLY A 415 4.37 -8.31 -18.91
N ILE A 416 5.27 -7.48 -18.39
CA ILE A 416 6.65 -7.90 -18.06
C ILE A 416 6.63 -8.89 -16.90
N ILE A 417 5.86 -8.62 -15.86
CA ILE A 417 5.73 -9.49 -14.69
C ILE A 417 5.13 -10.83 -15.09
N SER A 418 4.10 -10.86 -15.93
CA SER A 418 3.43 -12.11 -16.37
C SER A 418 4.35 -13.05 -17.16
N GLU A 419 5.45 -12.55 -17.76
CA GLU A 419 6.44 -13.41 -18.42
C GLU A 419 7.37 -14.13 -17.41
N LEU A 420 7.34 -13.73 -16.12
CA LEU A 420 8.28 -14.21 -15.08
C LEU A 420 7.65 -15.10 -14.01
N ILE A 421 6.31 -15.09 -13.88
CA ILE A 421 5.57 -15.82 -12.83
C ILE A 421 4.93 -17.11 -13.32
#